data_22b282a0d76e308fb8b40f1ebe9e23e3
#
_entry.id   22b282a0d76e308fb8b40f1ebe9e23e3
#
_cell.length_a   1.000
_cell.length_b   1.000
_cell.length_c   1.000
_cell.angle_alpha   90.00
_cell.angle_beta   90.00
_cell.angle_gamma   90.00
#
_symmetry.space_group_name_H-M   'P 1'
#
loop_
_entity.id
_entity.type
_entity.pdbx_description
1 polymer ?
#
loop_
_entity_poly.entity_id
_entity_poly.type
_entity_poly.pdbx_seq_one_letter_code
_entity_poly.pdbx_strand_id
1 'polypeptide(L)'
;MKAVTLSFVTFLIARGLSAQPQVYALSGSVSDSATGKPIGAVSVFLDGTSKGTTTHDDGAFFLAGIPAGGYQLIISAIGYANFQTVLNTSQLPSNLHVTLHREATELAAVTVEPDSKNGWNKWGGTFWDYFMGTGDNASSCTIENKDVLRFHYYRKSKRLVVSAGEPLIIINNALGYSIEYRLGAFSYDFSNGQLHFYGSVFFRAMTPTYNGQQRVWESARQRAYLCSVTHFMRSLYQGRIKQEGFFILHQVKKPNTEKERVKAIYDPGIAGTGGISSDSLRYYRKVLREPDYFVHTINNYDTLLTVNADRTRSFSFTGVFTVGYANAQLGIPNTSSSMELTYPASVRIEENGSYSPLQVLLWRGAWAKTETVANYIPNDYTPPPLP
;
A
#
# COMPACT_ATOMS: atom_id res chain seq x y z
N MET A 1 -21.07 19.29 74.09
CA MET A 1 -21.74 19.02 72.82
C MET A 1 -20.71 19.27 71.70
N LYS A 2 -20.12 18.20 71.13
CA LYS A 2 -19.13 18.31 70.04
C LYS A 2 -19.89 18.01 68.73
N ALA A 3 -19.92 18.99 67.84
CA ALA A 3 -20.52 18.84 66.53
C ALA A 3 -19.52 18.10 65.60
N VAL A 4 -19.94 16.95 65.05
CA VAL A 4 -19.20 16.21 64.03
C VAL A 4 -19.69 16.68 62.67
N THR A 5 -18.81 17.39 61.94
CA THR A 5 -19.04 17.80 60.56
C THR A 5 -18.70 16.64 59.62
N LEU A 6 -19.72 16.06 59.01
CA LEU A 6 -19.58 14.98 58.01
C LEU A 6 -19.31 15.63 56.64
N SER A 7 -18.07 15.50 56.15
CA SER A 7 -17.67 16.01 54.85
C SER A 7 -18.00 14.97 53.78
N PHE A 8 -18.97 15.26 52.89
CA PHE A 8 -19.34 14.44 51.75
C PHE A 8 -18.37 14.72 50.62
N VAL A 9 -17.45 13.81 50.36
CA VAL A 9 -16.58 13.87 49.14
C VAL A 9 -17.38 13.25 47.98
N THR A 10 -17.86 14.11 47.07
CA THR A 10 -18.52 13.69 45.85
C THR A 10 -17.45 13.27 44.84
N PHE A 11 -17.34 11.97 44.60
CA PHE A 11 -16.45 11.41 43.55
C PHE A 11 -17.13 11.60 42.21
N LEU A 12 -16.71 12.62 41.44
CA LEU A 12 -17.10 12.79 40.02
C LEU A 12 -16.40 11.70 39.19
N ILE A 13 -17.14 10.64 38.87
CA ILE A 13 -16.73 9.65 37.88
C ILE A 13 -16.90 10.32 36.51
N ALA A 14 -15.81 10.89 35.97
CA ALA A 14 -15.73 11.28 34.56
C ALA A 14 -15.79 9.99 33.70
N ARG A 15 -17.01 9.60 33.30
CA ARG A 15 -17.17 8.63 32.22
C ARG A 15 -16.61 9.27 30.98
N GLY A 16 -15.43 8.78 30.53
CA GLY A 16 -14.94 9.08 29.20
C GLY A 16 -16.01 8.71 28.18
N LEU A 17 -16.62 9.70 27.55
CA LEU A 17 -17.44 9.48 26.36
C LEU A 17 -16.47 8.94 25.28
N SER A 18 -16.48 7.63 25.10
CA SER A 18 -15.92 7.04 23.89
C SER A 18 -16.77 7.58 22.73
N ALA A 19 -16.23 8.55 21.99
CA ALA A 19 -16.86 9.00 20.77
C ALA A 19 -17.00 7.78 19.86
N GLN A 20 -18.22 7.40 19.52
CA GLN A 20 -18.43 6.35 18.53
C GLN A 20 -17.84 6.81 17.21
N PRO A 21 -17.10 5.95 16.49
CA PRO A 21 -16.52 6.33 15.20
C PRO A 21 -17.68 6.76 14.28
N GLN A 22 -17.55 7.96 13.73
CA GLN A 22 -18.53 8.50 12.80
C GLN A 22 -18.50 7.68 11.51
N VAL A 23 -19.65 7.14 11.12
CA VAL A 23 -19.84 6.39 9.87
C VAL A 23 -20.76 7.14 8.93
N TYR A 24 -20.49 7.00 7.64
CA TYR A 24 -21.20 7.68 6.56
C TYR A 24 -21.86 6.67 5.64
N ALA A 25 -22.72 7.16 4.75
CA ALA A 25 -23.34 6.38 3.70
C ALA A 25 -23.33 7.15 2.37
N LEU A 26 -23.28 6.43 1.27
CA LEU A 26 -23.35 6.96 -0.08
C LEU A 26 -24.47 6.29 -0.84
N SER A 27 -25.38 7.09 -1.39
CA SER A 27 -26.42 6.64 -2.32
C SER A 27 -26.09 7.04 -3.74
N GLY A 28 -26.55 6.27 -4.71
CA GLY A 28 -26.37 6.62 -6.11
C GLY A 28 -27.09 5.70 -7.07
N SER A 29 -26.87 5.94 -8.37
CA SER A 29 -27.37 5.11 -9.45
C SER A 29 -26.37 4.98 -10.58
N VAL A 30 -26.45 3.86 -11.30
CA VAL A 30 -25.58 3.54 -12.43
C VAL A 30 -26.41 3.28 -13.68
N SER A 31 -26.02 3.88 -14.80
CA SER A 31 -26.68 3.74 -16.10
C SER A 31 -25.68 3.49 -17.23
N ASP A 32 -26.16 2.91 -18.32
CA ASP A 32 -25.42 2.69 -19.58
C ASP A 32 -25.37 4.00 -20.38
N SER A 33 -24.19 4.43 -20.80
CA SER A 33 -23.98 5.71 -21.49
C SER A 33 -24.64 5.78 -22.88
N ALA A 34 -24.81 4.65 -23.55
CA ALA A 34 -25.35 4.60 -24.90
C ALA A 34 -26.88 4.57 -24.89
N THR A 35 -27.47 3.93 -23.87
CA THR A 35 -28.92 3.68 -23.84
C THR A 35 -29.66 4.47 -22.77
N GLY A 36 -28.93 5.05 -21.80
CA GLY A 36 -29.49 5.68 -20.60
C GLY A 36 -30.20 4.71 -19.66
N LYS A 37 -30.20 3.41 -19.94
CA LYS A 37 -30.87 2.40 -19.10
C LYS A 37 -30.09 2.13 -17.83
N PRO A 38 -30.78 1.84 -16.71
CA PRO A 38 -30.10 1.42 -15.48
C PRO A 38 -29.35 0.10 -15.68
N ILE A 39 -28.27 -0.07 -14.94
CA ILE A 39 -27.46 -1.30 -14.93
C ILE A 39 -27.54 -1.92 -13.53
N GLY A 40 -28.12 -3.12 -13.46
CA GLY A 40 -28.15 -3.94 -12.24
C GLY A 40 -26.87 -4.77 -12.04
N ALA A 41 -26.66 -5.25 -10.83
CA ALA A 41 -25.52 -6.09 -10.43
C ALA A 41 -24.13 -5.47 -10.69
N VAL A 42 -24.05 -4.14 -10.74
CA VAL A 42 -22.77 -3.41 -10.82
C VAL A 42 -22.09 -3.42 -9.46
N SER A 43 -20.83 -3.79 -9.41
CA SER A 43 -20.00 -3.72 -8.20
C SER A 43 -19.67 -2.26 -7.86
N VAL A 44 -19.99 -1.83 -6.65
CA VAL A 44 -19.70 -0.48 -6.11
C VAL A 44 -18.95 -0.66 -4.82
N PHE A 45 -17.67 -0.27 -4.75
CA PHE A 45 -16.85 -0.50 -3.56
C PHE A 45 -15.78 0.56 -3.37
N LEU A 46 -15.30 0.69 -2.14
CA LEU A 46 -14.14 1.52 -1.77
C LEU A 46 -12.88 0.67 -1.89
N ASP A 47 -11.94 1.11 -2.72
CA ASP A 47 -10.70 0.40 -2.97
C ASP A 47 -9.91 0.14 -1.69
N GLY A 48 -9.36 -1.06 -1.60
CA GLY A 48 -8.58 -1.51 -0.45
C GLY A 48 -9.39 -1.74 0.82
N THR A 49 -10.72 -1.80 0.76
CA THR A 49 -11.59 -1.95 1.95
C THR A 49 -12.52 -3.15 1.87
N SER A 50 -13.26 -3.40 2.96
CA SER A 50 -14.38 -4.34 2.99
C SER A 50 -15.73 -3.65 2.73
N LYS A 51 -15.74 -2.38 2.33
CA LYS A 51 -16.96 -1.59 2.09
C LYS A 51 -17.34 -1.64 0.62
N GLY A 52 -18.42 -2.32 0.33
CA GLY A 52 -18.95 -2.48 -1.02
C GLY A 52 -20.41 -2.90 -1.03
N THR A 53 -21.05 -2.69 -2.17
CA THR A 53 -22.43 -3.09 -2.46
C THR A 53 -22.56 -3.39 -3.95
N THR A 54 -23.73 -3.83 -4.38
CA THR A 54 -24.09 -3.97 -5.80
C THR A 54 -25.33 -3.16 -6.10
N THR A 55 -25.49 -2.71 -7.35
CA THR A 55 -26.72 -2.04 -7.78
C THR A 55 -27.87 -3.04 -7.86
N HIS A 56 -29.08 -2.55 -7.55
CA HIS A 56 -30.33 -3.24 -7.85
C HIS A 56 -30.66 -3.19 -9.36
N ASP A 57 -31.72 -3.86 -9.78
CA ASP A 57 -32.13 -3.91 -11.19
C ASP A 57 -32.49 -2.53 -11.77
N ASP A 58 -32.92 -1.59 -10.93
CA ASP A 58 -33.16 -0.19 -11.27
C ASP A 58 -31.88 0.68 -11.30
N GLY A 59 -30.71 0.05 -11.17
CA GLY A 59 -29.42 0.70 -11.15
C GLY A 59 -29.08 1.43 -9.83
N ALA A 60 -29.97 1.48 -8.85
CA ALA A 60 -29.74 2.15 -7.60
C ALA A 60 -28.79 1.36 -6.67
N PHE A 61 -27.99 2.08 -5.88
CA PHE A 61 -27.15 1.49 -4.86
C PHE A 61 -27.16 2.29 -3.55
N PHE A 62 -26.87 1.59 -2.47
CA PHE A 62 -26.66 2.19 -1.15
C PHE A 62 -25.46 1.53 -0.48
N LEU A 63 -24.41 2.32 -0.23
CA LEU A 63 -23.20 1.89 0.45
C LEU A 63 -23.14 2.51 1.84
N ALA A 64 -23.31 1.69 2.88
CA ALA A 64 -23.34 2.12 4.27
C ALA A 64 -22.07 1.78 5.04
N GLY A 65 -21.93 2.37 6.23
CA GLY A 65 -20.86 2.04 7.17
C GLY A 65 -19.48 2.48 6.70
N ILE A 66 -19.39 3.57 5.94
CA ILE A 66 -18.12 4.15 5.47
C ILE A 66 -17.48 4.90 6.65
N PRO A 67 -16.28 4.52 7.13
CA PRO A 67 -15.59 5.29 8.14
C PRO A 67 -15.20 6.68 7.63
N ALA A 68 -14.92 7.62 8.54
CA ALA A 68 -14.40 8.93 8.15
C ALA A 68 -13.06 8.79 7.39
N GLY A 69 -12.86 9.57 6.32
CA GLY A 69 -11.61 9.58 5.55
C GLY A 69 -11.79 9.78 4.05
N GLY A 70 -10.66 9.68 3.34
CA GLY A 70 -10.59 9.71 1.89
C GLY A 70 -10.52 8.29 1.31
N TYR A 71 -11.23 8.06 0.20
CA TYR A 71 -11.33 6.76 -0.44
C TYR A 71 -11.34 6.90 -1.96
N GLN A 72 -10.87 5.88 -2.65
CA GLN A 72 -11.13 5.71 -4.07
C GLN A 72 -12.37 4.83 -4.24
N LEU A 73 -13.43 5.39 -4.81
CA LEU A 73 -14.62 4.64 -5.20
C LEU A 73 -14.38 3.99 -6.54
N ILE A 74 -14.66 2.70 -6.63
CA ILE A 74 -14.64 1.92 -7.87
C ILE A 74 -16.07 1.47 -8.18
N ILE A 75 -16.51 1.71 -9.42
CA ILE A 75 -17.78 1.20 -9.93
C ILE A 75 -17.47 0.42 -11.20
N SER A 76 -17.86 -0.84 -11.23
CA SER A 76 -17.42 -1.78 -12.25
C SER A 76 -18.49 -2.80 -12.61
N ALA A 77 -18.68 -3.01 -13.91
CA ALA A 77 -19.55 -4.04 -14.46
C ALA A 77 -18.84 -4.76 -15.62
N ILE A 78 -19.17 -6.03 -15.84
CA ILE A 78 -18.61 -6.81 -16.95
C ILE A 78 -19.02 -6.17 -18.28
N GLY A 79 -18.06 -5.94 -19.18
CA GLY A 79 -18.27 -5.33 -20.49
C GLY A 79 -18.33 -3.80 -20.47
N TYR A 80 -18.01 -3.17 -19.33
CA TYR A 80 -17.94 -1.72 -19.18
C TYR A 80 -16.56 -1.29 -18.66
N ALA A 81 -16.12 -0.13 -19.11
CA ALA A 81 -14.95 0.53 -18.54
C ALA A 81 -15.21 0.91 -17.07
N ASN A 82 -14.23 0.67 -16.22
CA ASN A 82 -14.34 0.98 -14.79
C ASN A 82 -14.44 2.49 -14.58
N PHE A 83 -15.41 2.90 -13.76
CA PHE A 83 -15.47 4.27 -13.25
C PHE A 83 -14.71 4.35 -11.92
N GLN A 84 -13.88 5.39 -11.78
CA GLN A 84 -13.10 5.62 -10.55
C GLN A 84 -13.19 7.09 -10.17
N THR A 85 -13.41 7.37 -8.88
CA THR A 85 -13.39 8.73 -8.36
C THR A 85 -12.90 8.75 -6.91
N VAL A 86 -12.30 9.86 -6.51
CA VAL A 86 -11.90 10.08 -5.12
C VAL A 86 -13.09 10.63 -4.34
N LEU A 87 -13.40 10.03 -3.20
CA LEU A 87 -14.42 10.47 -2.27
C LEU A 87 -13.75 10.92 -0.97
N ASN A 88 -14.28 12.01 -0.39
CA ASN A 88 -13.99 12.39 0.97
C ASN A 88 -15.31 12.37 1.77
N THR A 89 -15.35 11.64 2.88
CA THR A 89 -16.58 11.50 3.68
C THR A 89 -17.09 12.82 4.24
N SER A 90 -16.24 13.84 4.38
CA SER A 90 -16.68 15.18 4.79
C SER A 90 -17.45 15.93 3.70
N GLN A 91 -17.45 15.44 2.45
CA GLN A 91 -18.02 16.10 1.27
C GLN A 91 -18.72 15.09 0.35
N LEU A 92 -19.38 14.08 0.91
CA LEU A 92 -20.11 13.11 0.10
C LEU A 92 -21.28 13.78 -0.65
N PRO A 93 -21.50 13.46 -1.93
CA PRO A 93 -22.69 13.88 -2.63
C PRO A 93 -23.93 13.23 -2.00
N SER A 94 -25.05 13.93 -1.99
CA SER A 94 -26.34 13.39 -1.49
C SER A 94 -26.83 12.21 -2.34
N ASN A 95 -26.50 12.23 -3.64
CA ASN A 95 -26.78 11.15 -4.59
C ASN A 95 -25.75 11.18 -5.72
N LEU A 96 -25.09 10.05 -5.99
CA LEU A 96 -24.06 9.93 -7.01
C LEU A 96 -24.64 9.26 -8.27
N HIS A 97 -24.70 9.99 -9.36
CA HIS A 97 -25.11 9.43 -10.66
C HIS A 97 -23.88 9.11 -11.50
N VAL A 98 -23.75 7.86 -11.90
CA VAL A 98 -22.63 7.38 -12.71
C VAL A 98 -23.13 6.76 -14.01
N THR A 99 -22.47 7.15 -15.09
CA THR A 99 -22.73 6.60 -16.41
C THR A 99 -21.53 5.77 -16.85
N LEU A 100 -21.73 4.47 -17.07
CA LEU A 100 -20.68 3.57 -17.54
C LEU A 100 -20.65 3.50 -19.07
N HIS A 101 -19.45 3.57 -19.62
CA HIS A 101 -19.20 3.38 -21.05
C HIS A 101 -18.86 1.92 -21.31
N ARG A 102 -19.45 1.35 -22.35
CA ARG A 102 -19.08 -0.01 -22.77
C ARG A 102 -17.61 -0.04 -23.14
N GLU A 103 -16.91 -1.04 -22.66
CA GLU A 103 -15.54 -1.26 -23.06
C GLU A 103 -15.54 -1.70 -24.53
N ALA A 104 -14.98 -0.86 -25.41
CA ALA A 104 -14.73 -1.27 -26.78
C ALA A 104 -13.69 -2.40 -26.69
N THR A 105 -14.04 -3.58 -27.20
CA THR A 105 -13.08 -4.69 -27.36
C THR A 105 -12.13 -4.33 -28.51
N GLU A 106 -11.36 -3.27 -28.35
CA GLU A 106 -10.20 -3.05 -29.20
C GLU A 106 -9.17 -4.12 -28.81
N LEU A 107 -9.13 -5.16 -29.60
CA LEU A 107 -7.94 -5.98 -29.76
C LEU A 107 -6.83 -5.03 -30.23
N ALA A 108 -6.15 -4.39 -29.28
CA ALA A 108 -4.96 -3.62 -29.57
C ALA A 108 -4.03 -4.57 -30.35
N ALA A 109 -3.86 -4.28 -31.65
CA ALA A 109 -2.93 -4.97 -32.52
C ALA A 109 -1.49 -4.60 -32.11
N VAL A 110 -1.11 -4.99 -30.92
CA VAL A 110 0.30 -5.08 -30.54
C VAL A 110 0.77 -6.39 -31.15
N THR A 111 1.85 -6.36 -31.93
CA THR A 111 2.54 -7.53 -32.45
C THR A 111 3.09 -8.33 -31.25
N VAL A 112 2.23 -9.09 -30.64
CA VAL A 112 2.50 -9.93 -29.46
C VAL A 112 2.82 -11.32 -29.99
N GLU A 113 3.95 -11.89 -29.55
CA GLU A 113 4.14 -13.34 -29.69
C GLU A 113 2.88 -14.02 -29.11
N PRO A 114 2.33 -15.04 -29.81
CA PRO A 114 1.04 -15.60 -29.44
C PRO A 114 1.03 -16.01 -27.97
N ASP A 115 -0.02 -15.60 -27.29
CA ASP A 115 -0.35 -16.00 -25.93
C ASP A 115 -0.15 -17.52 -25.83
N SER A 116 0.81 -17.96 -25.04
CA SER A 116 1.05 -19.40 -24.96
C SER A 116 -0.17 -19.99 -24.26
N LYS A 117 -0.90 -20.92 -24.92
CA LYS A 117 -2.01 -21.70 -24.32
C LYS A 117 -1.63 -22.37 -22.99
N ASN A 118 -0.34 -22.31 -22.60
CA ASN A 118 0.26 -22.83 -21.39
C ASN A 118 0.90 -21.74 -20.51
N GLY A 119 0.43 -20.49 -20.59
CA GLY A 119 1.04 -19.36 -19.85
C GLY A 119 1.13 -19.62 -18.34
N TRP A 120 0.07 -20.13 -17.74
CA TRP A 120 0.07 -20.52 -16.33
C TRP A 120 1.09 -21.62 -16.00
N ASN A 121 1.18 -22.67 -16.81
CA ASN A 121 2.12 -23.77 -16.56
C ASN A 121 3.57 -23.31 -16.61
N LYS A 122 3.88 -22.30 -17.43
CA LYS A 122 5.23 -21.78 -17.59
C LYS A 122 5.57 -20.68 -16.60
N TRP A 123 4.65 -19.74 -16.38
CA TRP A 123 4.91 -18.48 -15.67
C TRP A 123 4.09 -18.33 -14.38
N GLY A 124 3.13 -19.23 -14.15
CA GLY A 124 2.24 -19.15 -12.99
C GLY A 124 2.97 -19.21 -11.67
N GLY A 125 4.04 -20.01 -11.55
CA GLY A 125 4.90 -20.02 -10.36
C GLY A 125 5.57 -18.67 -10.11
N THR A 126 6.17 -18.07 -11.15
CA THR A 126 6.78 -16.74 -11.05
C THR A 126 5.75 -15.69 -10.69
N PHE A 127 4.58 -15.69 -11.34
CA PHE A 127 3.49 -14.76 -10.98
C PHE A 127 3.05 -14.95 -9.53
N TRP A 128 2.86 -16.21 -9.10
CA TRP A 128 2.47 -16.53 -7.74
C TRP A 128 3.45 -15.98 -6.71
N ASP A 129 4.75 -16.28 -6.88
CA ASP A 129 5.80 -15.90 -5.93
C ASP A 129 5.89 -14.38 -5.71
N TYR A 130 5.70 -13.61 -6.77
CA TYR A 130 5.79 -12.15 -6.70
C TYR A 130 4.47 -11.45 -6.40
N PHE A 131 3.34 -12.03 -6.80
CA PHE A 131 2.02 -11.47 -6.59
C PHE A 131 1.41 -11.90 -5.25
N MET A 132 1.38 -13.22 -5.02
CA MET A 132 0.82 -13.79 -3.80
C MET A 132 1.85 -13.80 -2.67
N GLY A 133 3.12 -13.99 -3.00
CA GLY A 133 4.21 -14.13 -2.05
C GLY A 133 4.57 -15.60 -1.78
N THR A 134 5.61 -15.77 -0.95
CA THR A 134 6.15 -17.09 -0.57
C THR A 134 6.02 -17.39 0.92
N GLY A 135 5.36 -16.51 1.68
CA GLY A 135 5.15 -16.67 3.13
C GLY A 135 4.03 -17.65 3.47
N ASP A 136 3.86 -17.93 4.76
CA ASP A 136 2.89 -18.90 5.28
C ASP A 136 1.45 -18.61 4.82
N ASN A 137 1.06 -17.34 4.79
CA ASN A 137 -0.29 -16.98 4.34
C ASN A 137 -0.52 -17.32 2.86
N ALA A 138 0.51 -17.21 2.01
CA ALA A 138 0.40 -17.51 0.59
C ALA A 138 0.05 -18.98 0.32
N SER A 139 0.57 -19.91 1.12
CA SER A 139 0.27 -21.34 1.01
C SER A 139 -1.19 -21.69 1.27
N SER A 140 -1.91 -20.81 1.97
CA SER A 140 -3.34 -20.94 2.29
C SER A 140 -4.25 -20.13 1.36
N CYS A 141 -3.68 -19.57 0.27
CA CYS A 141 -4.42 -18.83 -0.74
C CYS A 141 -4.71 -19.70 -1.96
N THR A 142 -5.77 -19.34 -2.69
CA THR A 142 -6.14 -19.96 -3.98
C THR A 142 -6.67 -18.88 -4.92
N ILE A 143 -6.28 -18.90 -6.19
CA ILE A 143 -6.93 -18.10 -7.25
C ILE A 143 -7.92 -19.05 -7.95
N GLU A 144 -9.22 -18.79 -7.80
CA GLU A 144 -10.27 -19.67 -8.32
C GLU A 144 -10.38 -19.61 -9.85
N ASN A 145 -10.20 -18.43 -10.43
CA ASN A 145 -10.37 -18.17 -11.87
C ASN A 145 -9.04 -17.84 -12.56
N LYS A 146 -7.99 -18.59 -12.30
CA LYS A 146 -6.66 -18.38 -12.90
C LYS A 146 -6.60 -18.37 -14.42
N ASP A 147 -7.60 -18.92 -15.07
CA ASP A 147 -7.78 -18.98 -16.53
C ASP A 147 -8.04 -17.60 -17.16
N VAL A 148 -8.42 -16.58 -16.38
CA VAL A 148 -8.54 -15.18 -16.86
C VAL A 148 -7.18 -14.50 -17.05
N LEU A 149 -6.10 -15.09 -16.52
CA LEU A 149 -4.74 -14.54 -16.61
C LEU A 149 -4.14 -14.76 -18.01
N ARG A 150 -3.49 -13.74 -18.52
CA ARG A 150 -2.75 -13.73 -19.78
C ARG A 150 -1.30 -13.37 -19.51
N PHE A 151 -0.36 -14.17 -20.03
CA PHE A 151 1.07 -14.07 -19.78
C PHE A 151 1.82 -13.75 -21.05
N HIS A 152 2.55 -12.63 -21.06
CA HIS A 152 3.37 -12.18 -22.17
C HIS A 152 4.82 -12.05 -21.73
N TYR A 153 5.73 -12.79 -22.38
CA TYR A 153 7.14 -12.70 -22.08
C TYR A 153 7.90 -12.04 -23.23
N TYR A 154 8.48 -10.89 -22.98
CA TYR A 154 9.29 -10.13 -23.92
C TYR A 154 10.75 -10.58 -23.85
N ARG A 155 11.20 -11.40 -24.80
CA ARG A 155 12.56 -11.99 -24.80
C ARG A 155 13.67 -10.94 -24.82
N LYS A 156 13.54 -9.86 -25.62
CA LYS A 156 14.54 -8.81 -25.73
C LYS A 156 14.78 -8.07 -24.44
N SER A 157 13.71 -7.69 -23.74
CA SER A 157 13.75 -6.98 -22.45
C SER A 157 13.78 -7.91 -21.25
N LYS A 158 13.70 -9.24 -21.43
CA LYS A 158 13.60 -10.26 -20.37
C LYS A 158 12.50 -9.93 -19.36
N ARG A 159 11.36 -9.43 -19.81
CA ARG A 159 10.27 -8.96 -18.97
C ARG A 159 9.02 -9.81 -19.15
N LEU A 160 8.48 -10.27 -18.02
CA LEU A 160 7.17 -10.90 -17.94
C LEU A 160 6.13 -9.81 -17.66
N VAL A 161 5.06 -9.78 -18.45
CA VAL A 161 3.87 -8.95 -18.22
C VAL A 161 2.68 -9.86 -18.07
N VAL A 162 1.85 -9.61 -17.06
CA VAL A 162 0.63 -10.36 -16.81
C VAL A 162 -0.55 -9.40 -16.79
N SER A 163 -1.62 -9.79 -17.48
CA SER A 163 -2.89 -9.07 -17.49
C SER A 163 -4.04 -10.02 -17.15
N ALA A 164 -5.17 -9.47 -16.77
CA ALA A 164 -6.41 -10.20 -16.52
C ALA A 164 -7.57 -9.40 -17.12
N GLY A 165 -8.42 -10.07 -17.90
CA GLY A 165 -9.63 -9.44 -18.48
C GLY A 165 -10.78 -9.30 -17.48
N GLU A 166 -10.72 -10.04 -16.37
CA GLU A 166 -11.71 -10.05 -15.31
C GLU A 166 -11.00 -9.97 -13.95
N PRO A 167 -11.70 -9.59 -12.87
CA PRO A 167 -11.12 -9.61 -11.54
C PRO A 167 -10.69 -11.01 -11.13
N LEU A 168 -9.54 -11.10 -10.48
CA LEU A 168 -9.10 -12.34 -9.84
C LEU A 168 -9.92 -12.57 -8.57
N ILE A 169 -10.46 -13.77 -8.43
CA ILE A 169 -11.14 -14.22 -7.20
C ILE A 169 -10.15 -15.02 -6.38
N ILE A 170 -9.74 -14.46 -5.26
CA ILE A 170 -8.71 -15.05 -4.41
C ILE A 170 -9.32 -15.43 -3.07
N ILE A 171 -9.23 -16.69 -2.69
CA ILE A 171 -9.62 -17.14 -1.36
C ILE A 171 -8.38 -17.19 -0.48
N ASN A 172 -8.39 -16.39 0.57
CA ASN A 172 -7.31 -16.34 1.56
C ASN A 172 -7.79 -16.99 2.87
N ASN A 173 -7.55 -18.27 3.01
CA ASN A 173 -7.95 -19.05 4.18
C ASN A 173 -7.13 -18.71 5.44
N ALA A 174 -5.92 -18.14 5.28
CA ALA A 174 -5.10 -17.71 6.41
C ALA A 174 -5.70 -16.50 7.13
N LEU A 175 -6.23 -15.55 6.35
CA LEU A 175 -6.79 -14.31 6.88
C LEU A 175 -8.33 -14.30 6.92
N GLY A 176 -9.00 -15.30 6.33
CA GLY A 176 -10.45 -15.40 6.26
C GLY A 176 -11.09 -14.32 5.41
N TYR A 177 -10.52 -14.08 4.22
CA TYR A 177 -11.07 -13.16 3.22
C TYR A 177 -11.22 -13.84 1.87
N SER A 178 -12.34 -13.56 1.20
CA SER A 178 -12.46 -13.64 -0.26
C SER A 178 -12.11 -12.27 -0.83
N ILE A 179 -11.13 -12.22 -1.73
CA ILE A 179 -10.57 -11.00 -2.28
C ILE A 179 -10.90 -10.94 -3.77
N GLU A 180 -11.56 -9.87 -4.19
CA GLU A 180 -11.73 -9.52 -5.59
C GLU A 180 -10.60 -8.55 -5.97
N TYR A 181 -9.65 -9.01 -6.78
CA TYR A 181 -8.48 -8.22 -7.18
C TYR A 181 -8.56 -7.89 -8.68
N ARG A 182 -8.71 -6.61 -8.99
CA ARG A 182 -8.68 -6.08 -10.37
C ARG A 182 -7.25 -5.71 -10.71
N LEU A 183 -6.59 -6.57 -11.50
CA LEU A 183 -5.19 -6.38 -11.86
C LEU A 183 -5.07 -5.20 -12.85
N GLY A 184 -4.52 -4.07 -12.39
CA GLY A 184 -4.23 -2.91 -13.22
C GLY A 184 -2.96 -3.09 -14.04
N ALA A 185 -1.91 -3.62 -13.42
CA ALA A 185 -0.67 -4.02 -14.09
C ALA A 185 0.08 -5.08 -13.27
N PHE A 186 0.86 -5.88 -13.95
CA PHE A 186 1.92 -6.71 -13.36
C PHE A 186 3.05 -6.84 -14.36
N SER A 187 4.26 -6.50 -13.94
CA SER A 187 5.46 -6.78 -14.73
C SER A 187 6.64 -7.14 -13.84
N TYR A 188 7.42 -8.10 -14.28
CA TYR A 188 8.66 -8.50 -13.64
C TYR A 188 9.81 -8.52 -14.66
N ASP A 189 10.86 -7.78 -14.36
CA ASP A 189 12.06 -7.68 -15.18
C ASP A 189 13.15 -8.59 -14.61
N PHE A 190 13.45 -9.68 -15.32
CA PHE A 190 14.45 -10.66 -14.91
C PHE A 190 15.90 -10.15 -15.01
N SER A 191 16.13 -9.02 -15.70
CA SER A 191 17.49 -8.47 -15.84
C SER A 191 17.98 -7.73 -14.62
N ASN A 192 17.05 -7.10 -13.87
CA ASN A 192 17.34 -6.27 -12.70
C ASN A 192 16.53 -6.65 -11.45
N GLY A 193 15.63 -7.65 -11.56
CA GLY A 193 14.76 -8.09 -10.46
C GLY A 193 13.66 -7.09 -10.09
N GLN A 194 13.35 -6.13 -10.96
CA GLN A 194 12.33 -5.13 -10.66
C GLN A 194 10.92 -5.68 -10.87
N LEU A 195 10.15 -5.66 -9.81
CA LEU A 195 8.73 -5.97 -9.78
C LEU A 195 7.93 -4.67 -9.80
N HIS A 196 6.90 -4.64 -10.62
CA HIS A 196 5.89 -3.60 -10.61
C HIS A 196 4.51 -4.24 -10.75
N PHE A 197 3.64 -4.05 -9.77
CA PHE A 197 2.24 -4.41 -9.87
C PHE A 197 1.37 -3.49 -9.05
N TYR A 198 0.16 -3.29 -9.50
CA TYR A 198 -0.90 -2.59 -8.78
C TYR A 198 -2.27 -3.05 -9.29
N GLY A 199 -3.29 -2.75 -8.51
CA GLY A 199 -4.66 -3.04 -8.86
C GLY A 199 -5.60 -2.50 -7.79
N SER A 200 -6.91 -2.67 -8.02
CA SER A 200 -7.95 -2.33 -7.04
C SER A 200 -8.39 -3.60 -6.32
N VAL A 201 -8.64 -3.47 -5.03
CA VAL A 201 -8.87 -4.60 -4.14
C VAL A 201 -10.17 -4.42 -3.36
N PHE A 202 -11.02 -5.43 -3.39
CA PHE A 202 -12.20 -5.48 -2.54
C PHE A 202 -12.19 -6.75 -1.68
N PHE A 203 -12.44 -6.58 -0.39
CA PHE A 203 -12.42 -7.68 0.58
C PHE A 203 -13.82 -8.06 1.02
N ARG A 204 -14.11 -9.36 1.06
CA ARG A 204 -15.29 -9.92 1.71
C ARG A 204 -14.84 -10.84 2.84
N ALA A 205 -15.30 -10.55 4.06
CA ALA A 205 -15.03 -11.43 5.20
C ALA A 205 -15.72 -12.79 4.96
N MET A 206 -14.99 -13.87 5.20
CA MET A 206 -15.54 -15.21 5.13
C MET A 206 -16.27 -15.57 6.45
N THR A 207 -17.22 -16.46 6.36
CA THR A 207 -17.90 -17.02 7.55
C THR A 207 -17.08 -18.19 8.09
N PRO A 208 -16.78 -18.21 9.41
CA PRO A 208 -16.08 -19.34 10.03
C PRO A 208 -16.87 -20.66 9.86
N THR A 209 -16.19 -21.73 9.56
CA THR A 209 -16.78 -23.06 9.35
C THR A 209 -16.65 -23.97 10.57
N TYR A 210 -15.80 -23.61 11.54
CA TYR A 210 -15.61 -24.34 12.81
C TYR A 210 -15.35 -23.40 13.98
N ASN A 211 -15.59 -23.90 15.20
CA ASN A 211 -15.37 -23.14 16.43
C ASN A 211 -13.89 -22.75 16.59
N GLY A 212 -13.64 -21.47 16.84
CA GLY A 212 -12.30 -20.93 17.04
C GLY A 212 -11.62 -20.41 15.77
N GLN A 213 -12.12 -20.69 14.57
CA GLN A 213 -11.53 -20.22 13.32
C GLN A 213 -11.45 -18.69 13.23
N GLN A 214 -12.48 -18.00 13.74
CA GLN A 214 -12.48 -16.54 13.81
C GLN A 214 -11.26 -16.01 14.59
N ARG A 215 -10.94 -16.61 15.72
CA ARG A 215 -9.77 -16.21 16.53
C ARG A 215 -8.45 -16.46 15.79
N VAL A 216 -8.36 -17.55 15.04
CA VAL A 216 -7.19 -17.86 14.21
C VAL A 216 -7.01 -16.76 13.16
N TRP A 217 -8.07 -16.39 12.46
CA TRP A 217 -8.06 -15.32 11.47
C TRP A 217 -7.71 -13.97 12.09
N GLU A 218 -8.29 -13.59 13.22
CA GLU A 218 -8.00 -12.34 13.93
C GLU A 218 -6.52 -12.26 14.31
N SER A 219 -5.96 -13.33 14.86
CA SER A 219 -4.54 -13.41 15.20
C SER A 219 -3.65 -13.31 13.95
N ALA A 220 -4.03 -13.96 12.84
CA ALA A 220 -3.29 -13.87 11.58
C ALA A 220 -3.37 -12.46 10.95
N ARG A 221 -4.54 -11.83 11.00
CA ARG A 221 -4.75 -10.43 10.55
C ARG A 221 -3.90 -9.47 11.36
N GLN A 222 -3.83 -9.63 12.69
CA GLN A 222 -2.98 -8.80 13.53
C GLN A 222 -1.50 -8.96 13.16
N ARG A 223 -1.03 -10.19 12.94
CA ARG A 223 0.37 -10.42 12.49
C ARG A 223 0.66 -9.83 11.11
N ALA A 224 -0.29 -9.94 10.16
CA ALA A 224 -0.15 -9.36 8.83
C ALA A 224 -0.19 -7.81 8.86
N TYR A 225 -0.95 -7.22 9.79
CA TYR A 225 -1.01 -5.77 9.98
C TYR A 225 0.29 -5.22 10.58
N LEU A 226 0.83 -5.87 11.61
CA LEU A 226 2.02 -5.41 12.31
C LEU A 226 3.22 -5.34 11.36
N CYS A 227 3.91 -4.22 11.37
CA CYS A 227 5.04 -3.93 10.49
C CYS A 227 4.69 -3.76 8.99
N SER A 228 3.41 -3.82 8.59
CA SER A 228 3.00 -3.55 7.20
C SER A 228 3.15 -2.08 6.82
N VAL A 229 3.11 -1.79 5.53
CA VAL A 229 3.06 -0.42 5.01
C VAL A 229 1.83 0.32 5.54
N THR A 230 0.67 -0.33 5.60
CA THR A 230 -0.56 0.27 6.17
C THR A 230 -0.38 0.66 7.64
N HIS A 231 0.27 -0.21 8.45
CA HIS A 231 0.59 0.11 9.85
C HIS A 231 1.53 1.31 9.94
N PHE A 232 2.57 1.35 9.12
CA PHE A 232 3.52 2.48 9.07
C PHE A 232 2.82 3.78 8.67
N MET A 233 2.01 3.78 7.61
CA MET A 233 1.32 4.97 7.13
C MET A 233 0.31 5.52 8.15
N ARG A 234 -0.42 4.65 8.86
CA ARG A 234 -1.28 5.06 9.98
C ARG A 234 -0.49 5.68 11.13
N SER A 235 0.62 5.04 11.51
CA SER A 235 1.49 5.53 12.58
C SER A 235 2.11 6.87 12.21
N LEU A 236 2.49 7.05 10.93
CA LEU A 236 2.98 8.33 10.40
C LEU A 236 1.88 9.39 10.41
N TYR A 237 0.68 9.07 9.91
CA TYR A 237 -0.47 9.97 9.92
C TYR A 237 -0.82 10.45 11.34
N GLN A 238 -0.79 9.56 12.32
CA GLN A 238 -1.13 9.85 13.71
C GLN A 238 0.02 10.48 14.51
N GLY A 239 1.23 10.60 13.94
CA GLY A 239 2.43 11.05 14.66
C GLY A 239 2.91 10.06 15.74
N ARG A 240 2.59 8.77 15.59
CA ARG A 240 2.85 7.73 16.59
C ARG A 240 3.97 6.75 16.20
N ILE A 241 4.84 7.15 15.30
CA ILE A 241 5.91 6.29 14.74
C ILE A 241 6.69 5.55 15.83
N LYS A 242 7.19 6.28 16.83
CA LYS A 242 7.99 5.67 17.91
C LYS A 242 7.16 4.79 18.84
N GLN A 243 5.96 5.25 19.19
CA GLN A 243 5.05 4.53 20.08
C GLN A 243 4.61 3.18 19.48
N GLU A 244 4.48 3.13 18.16
CA GLU A 244 4.12 1.92 17.41
C GLU A 244 5.34 1.04 17.08
N GLY A 245 6.57 1.42 17.49
CA GLY A 245 7.77 0.61 17.33
C GLY A 245 8.56 0.86 16.03
N PHE A 246 8.21 1.89 15.27
CA PHE A 246 8.95 2.26 14.06
C PHE A 246 10.07 3.26 14.35
N PHE A 247 11.13 3.21 13.53
CA PHE A 247 12.16 4.24 13.44
C PHE A 247 12.52 4.50 11.99
N ILE A 248 13.00 5.71 11.71
CA ILE A 248 13.33 6.15 10.36
C ILE A 248 14.78 6.64 10.33
N LEU A 249 15.53 6.15 9.35
CA LEU A 249 16.84 6.67 8.98
C LEU A 249 16.76 7.30 7.60
N HIS A 250 17.04 8.58 7.52
CA HIS A 250 17.03 9.30 6.24
C HIS A 250 18.43 9.28 5.63
N GLN A 251 18.57 8.67 4.47
CA GLN A 251 19.78 8.63 3.68
C GLN A 251 19.67 9.66 2.55
N VAL A 252 20.33 10.79 2.70
CA VAL A 252 20.41 11.81 1.66
C VAL A 252 21.79 11.73 1.03
N LYS A 253 21.84 11.61 -0.30
CA LYS A 253 23.07 11.80 -1.06
C LYS A 253 23.46 13.27 -0.96
N LYS A 254 24.33 13.62 -0.02
CA LYS A 254 25.00 14.91 -0.02
C LYS A 254 26.30 14.74 -0.81
N PRO A 255 26.56 15.56 -1.82
CA PRO A 255 27.85 15.57 -2.47
C PRO A 255 28.95 15.73 -1.40
N ASN A 256 29.86 14.80 -1.32
CA ASN A 256 31.09 15.02 -0.57
C ASN A 256 31.96 15.97 -1.39
N THR A 257 31.72 17.27 -1.19
CA THR A 257 32.39 18.36 -1.92
C THR A 257 33.90 18.25 -1.85
N GLU A 258 34.44 17.74 -0.73
CA GLU A 258 35.87 17.50 -0.60
C GLU A 258 36.33 16.33 -1.46
N LYS A 259 35.53 15.28 -1.55
CA LYS A 259 35.84 14.15 -2.45
C LYS A 259 35.74 14.56 -3.93
N GLU A 260 34.79 15.40 -4.30
CA GLU A 260 34.70 15.97 -5.64
C GLU A 260 35.91 16.85 -5.95
N ARG A 261 36.29 17.74 -4.99
CA ARG A 261 37.50 18.56 -5.11
C ARG A 261 38.76 17.68 -5.31
N VAL A 262 38.89 16.64 -4.51
CA VAL A 262 40.01 15.73 -4.60
C VAL A 262 40.01 14.97 -5.93
N LYS A 263 38.87 14.47 -6.40
CA LYS A 263 38.75 13.83 -7.73
C LYS A 263 39.13 14.75 -8.86
N ALA A 264 38.86 16.05 -8.75
CA ALA A 264 39.23 17.04 -9.76
C ALA A 264 40.75 17.31 -9.87
N ILE A 265 41.48 17.10 -8.77
CA ILE A 265 42.94 17.40 -8.71
C ILE A 265 43.82 16.18 -8.64
N TYR A 266 43.28 15.01 -8.31
CA TYR A 266 44.03 13.76 -8.16
C TYR A 266 43.26 12.56 -8.70
N ASP A 267 43.76 11.98 -9.77
CA ASP A 267 43.32 10.70 -10.31
C ASP A 267 44.36 9.62 -10.01
N PRO A 268 44.05 8.60 -9.16
CA PRO A 268 44.99 7.54 -8.83
C PRO A 268 45.36 6.65 -10.02
N GLY A 269 44.61 6.72 -11.15
CA GLY A 269 44.89 5.98 -12.38
C GLY A 269 45.85 6.69 -13.35
N ILE A 270 46.14 7.98 -13.14
CA ILE A 270 47.06 8.73 -13.97
C ILE A 270 48.49 8.70 -13.35
N ALA A 271 49.39 8.02 -14.00
CA ALA A 271 50.79 7.99 -13.60
C ALA A 271 51.44 9.36 -13.83
N GLY A 272 51.53 10.16 -12.76
CA GLY A 272 52.14 11.50 -12.82
C GLY A 272 51.84 12.31 -11.54
N THR A 273 52.31 11.87 -10.38
CA THR A 273 52.21 12.61 -9.11
C THR A 273 53.30 13.72 -8.96
N GLY A 274 53.91 14.18 -10.05
CA GLY A 274 54.93 15.19 -10.01
C GLY A 274 54.44 16.46 -9.36
N GLY A 275 54.99 16.79 -8.17
CA GLY A 275 54.69 18.01 -7.42
C GLY A 275 53.70 17.87 -6.25
N ILE A 276 53.08 16.70 -6.02
CA ILE A 276 52.20 16.47 -4.87
C ILE A 276 53.00 15.88 -3.69
N SER A 277 52.93 16.50 -2.54
CA SER A 277 53.62 16.01 -1.31
C SER A 277 53.08 14.66 -0.87
N SER A 278 53.91 13.86 -0.17
CA SER A 278 53.51 12.56 0.42
C SER A 278 52.32 12.68 1.36
N ASP A 279 52.21 13.77 2.07
CA ASP A 279 51.09 14.03 3.02
C ASP A 279 49.80 14.34 2.28
N SER A 280 49.89 15.13 1.19
CA SER A 280 48.72 15.39 0.31
C SER A 280 48.21 14.10 -0.33
N LEU A 281 49.13 13.23 -0.82
CA LEU A 281 48.75 11.94 -1.38
C LEU A 281 48.07 11.04 -0.37
N ARG A 282 48.56 11.01 0.87
CA ARG A 282 47.91 10.25 1.96
C ARG A 282 46.51 10.79 2.23
N TYR A 283 46.34 12.10 2.32
CA TYR A 283 45.08 12.76 2.51
C TYR A 283 44.09 12.45 1.37
N TYR A 284 44.51 12.61 0.10
CA TYR A 284 43.65 12.37 -1.05
C TYR A 284 43.16 10.91 -1.10
N ARG A 285 44.04 9.95 -0.83
CA ARG A 285 43.67 8.54 -0.75
C ARG A 285 42.69 8.24 0.37
N LYS A 286 42.78 8.94 1.49
CA LYS A 286 41.81 8.85 2.59
C LYS A 286 40.46 9.40 2.16
N VAL A 287 40.42 10.61 1.61
CA VAL A 287 39.18 11.26 1.16
C VAL A 287 38.46 10.44 0.08
N LEU A 288 39.16 9.86 -0.87
CA LEU A 288 38.57 9.03 -1.92
C LEU A 288 37.92 7.73 -1.39
N ARG A 289 38.29 7.27 -0.20
CA ARG A 289 37.65 6.12 0.47
C ARG A 289 36.41 6.48 1.26
N GLU A 290 36.13 7.75 1.50
CA GLU A 290 34.96 8.19 2.21
C GLU A 290 33.68 7.97 1.37
N PRO A 291 32.53 7.77 2.00
CA PRO A 291 31.27 7.60 1.29
C PRO A 291 30.86 8.90 0.58
N ASP A 292 30.08 8.78 -0.49
CA ASP A 292 29.56 9.94 -1.23
C ASP A 292 28.34 10.59 -0.51
N TYR A 293 27.84 9.98 0.57
CA TYR A 293 26.66 10.45 1.31
C TYR A 293 26.71 10.11 2.80
N PHE A 294 25.95 10.88 3.57
CA PHE A 294 25.82 10.74 5.02
C PHE A 294 24.44 10.24 5.39
N VAL A 295 24.37 9.43 6.45
CA VAL A 295 23.11 8.98 7.05
C VAL A 295 22.70 9.95 8.17
N HIS A 296 21.48 10.47 8.10
CA HIS A 296 20.90 11.28 9.15
C HIS A 296 19.70 10.57 9.76
N THR A 297 19.62 10.58 11.10
CA THR A 297 18.46 10.10 11.84
C THR A 297 17.44 11.23 11.93
N ILE A 298 16.22 10.99 11.49
CA ILE A 298 15.12 11.94 11.66
C ILE A 298 14.51 11.70 13.04
N ASN A 299 14.63 12.70 13.92
CA ASN A 299 14.12 12.64 15.29
C ASN A 299 12.71 13.25 15.44
N ASN A 300 12.31 14.12 14.53
CA ASN A 300 10.98 14.72 14.50
C ASN A 300 10.25 14.31 13.23
N TYR A 301 9.26 13.41 13.39
CA TYR A 301 8.48 12.87 12.27
C TYR A 301 7.39 13.82 11.77
N ASP A 302 6.97 14.78 12.61
CA ASP A 302 5.96 15.78 12.22
C ASP A 302 6.48 16.70 11.12
N THR A 303 7.80 16.91 11.05
CA THR A 303 8.41 17.71 9.97
C THR A 303 8.37 17.04 8.60
N LEU A 304 8.09 15.74 8.55
CA LEU A 304 7.92 15.00 7.29
C LEU A 304 6.55 15.23 6.66
N LEU A 305 5.58 15.68 7.46
CA LEU A 305 4.20 15.79 7.06
C LEU A 305 3.80 17.23 6.83
N THR A 306 3.12 17.46 5.72
CA THR A 306 2.38 18.69 5.43
C THR A 306 0.89 18.41 5.64
N VAL A 307 0.23 19.23 6.44
CA VAL A 307 -1.23 19.18 6.60
C VAL A 307 -1.86 20.00 5.48
N ASN A 308 -2.69 19.36 4.67
CA ASN A 308 -3.40 19.98 3.57
C ASN A 308 -4.67 20.71 4.07
N ALA A 309 -5.23 21.59 3.26
CA ALA A 309 -6.45 22.35 3.60
C ALA A 309 -7.66 21.44 3.87
N ASP A 310 -7.73 20.28 3.23
CA ASP A 310 -8.78 19.26 3.41
C ASP A 310 -8.52 18.30 4.58
N ARG A 311 -7.55 18.65 5.46
CA ARG A 311 -7.10 17.85 6.62
C ARG A 311 -6.39 16.55 6.28
N THR A 312 -6.18 16.23 5.02
CA THR A 312 -5.29 15.14 4.64
C THR A 312 -3.84 15.51 4.92
N ARG A 313 -2.98 14.52 4.96
CA ARG A 313 -1.55 14.73 5.17
C ARG A 313 -0.79 14.23 3.96
N SER A 314 0.27 14.92 3.62
CA SER A 314 1.18 14.47 2.57
C SER A 314 2.62 14.57 3.03
N PHE A 315 3.46 13.74 2.45
CA PHE A 315 4.90 13.79 2.64
C PHE A 315 5.63 13.76 1.30
N SER A 316 6.78 14.41 1.29
CA SER A 316 7.71 14.38 0.18
C SER A 316 9.12 14.31 0.72
N PHE A 317 10.00 13.61 0.04
CA PHE A 317 11.39 13.47 0.45
C PHE A 317 12.30 13.23 -0.75
N THR A 318 13.59 13.40 -0.54
CA THR A 318 14.64 13.07 -1.51
C THR A 318 15.57 12.01 -0.92
N GLY A 319 16.14 11.16 -1.76
CA GLY A 319 17.00 10.07 -1.32
C GLY A 319 16.22 8.85 -0.84
N VAL A 320 16.80 8.10 0.08
CA VAL A 320 16.26 6.83 0.57
C VAL A 320 15.94 6.94 2.05
N PHE A 321 14.71 6.57 2.42
CA PHE A 321 14.35 6.32 3.80
C PHE A 321 14.49 4.85 4.11
N THR A 322 15.24 4.53 5.18
CA THR A 322 15.19 3.20 5.80
C THR A 322 14.22 3.27 6.97
N VAL A 323 13.18 2.47 6.89
CA VAL A 323 12.19 2.32 7.95
C VAL A 323 12.45 1.00 8.65
N GLY A 324 12.76 1.07 9.93
CA GLY A 324 12.90 -0.10 10.78
C GLY A 324 11.69 -0.27 11.69
N TYR A 325 11.43 -1.51 12.05
CA TYR A 325 10.40 -1.87 13.01
C TYR A 325 10.95 -2.88 14.02
N ALA A 326 10.68 -2.64 15.29
CA ALA A 326 11.02 -3.56 16.37
C ALA A 326 9.95 -3.51 17.45
N ASN A 327 9.46 -4.66 17.83
CA ASN A 327 8.56 -4.80 18.96
C ASN A 327 8.95 -6.02 19.80
N ALA A 328 9.75 -5.78 20.82
CA ALA A 328 10.25 -6.83 21.71
C ALA A 328 9.12 -7.49 22.54
N GLN A 329 8.05 -6.75 22.86
CA GLN A 329 6.90 -7.27 23.62
C GLN A 329 6.13 -8.34 22.84
N LEU A 330 6.10 -8.18 21.51
CA LEU A 330 5.43 -9.11 20.60
C LEU A 330 6.40 -10.17 20.01
N GLY A 331 7.67 -10.16 20.44
CA GLY A 331 8.68 -11.06 19.89
C GLY A 331 9.00 -10.81 18.41
N ILE A 332 8.68 -9.63 17.87
CA ILE A 332 8.95 -9.28 16.48
C ILE A 332 10.40 -8.82 16.38
N PRO A 333 11.27 -9.54 15.64
CA PRO A 333 12.65 -9.15 15.47
C PRO A 333 12.78 -7.85 14.67
N ASN A 334 13.95 -7.21 14.80
CA ASN A 334 14.26 -6.03 13.99
C ASN A 334 14.15 -6.36 12.50
N THR A 335 13.23 -5.69 11.85
CA THR A 335 13.07 -5.73 10.39
C THR A 335 13.37 -4.35 9.82
N SER A 336 13.87 -4.30 8.61
CA SER A 336 14.10 -3.05 7.93
C SER A 336 13.63 -3.12 6.47
N SER A 337 13.08 -2.02 6.04
CA SER A 337 12.67 -1.78 4.66
C SER A 337 13.20 -0.43 4.23
N SER A 338 13.41 -0.23 2.94
CA SER A 338 13.67 1.10 2.43
C SER A 338 12.57 1.53 1.47
N MET A 339 12.28 2.82 1.48
CA MET A 339 11.38 3.47 0.53
C MET A 339 12.10 4.61 -0.19
N GLU A 340 11.79 4.75 -1.44
CA GLU A 340 12.34 5.76 -2.35
C GLU A 340 11.22 6.29 -3.23
N LEU A 341 11.23 7.59 -3.50
CA LEU A 341 10.36 8.16 -4.53
C LEU A 341 10.99 7.95 -5.90
N THR A 342 10.26 7.35 -6.82
CA THR A 342 10.72 7.08 -8.18
C THR A 342 10.95 8.37 -8.99
N TYR A 343 10.26 9.45 -8.60
CA TYR A 343 10.45 10.82 -9.07
C TYR A 343 9.98 11.79 -7.96
N PRO A 344 10.39 13.06 -7.99
CA PRO A 344 9.92 14.04 -7.00
C PRO A 344 8.41 14.15 -7.02
N ALA A 345 7.77 13.75 -5.94
CA ALA A 345 6.32 13.75 -5.78
C ALA A 345 5.93 13.98 -4.33
N SER A 346 4.70 14.41 -4.12
CA SER A 346 4.06 14.44 -2.82
C SER A 346 3.15 13.23 -2.68
N VAL A 347 3.34 12.44 -1.63
CA VAL A 347 2.52 11.27 -1.33
C VAL A 347 1.48 11.69 -0.30
N ARG A 348 0.21 11.66 -0.69
CA ARG A 348 -0.91 11.88 0.19
C ARG A 348 -1.17 10.61 1.01
N ILE A 349 -1.39 10.77 2.30
CA ILE A 349 -1.77 9.68 3.20
C ILE A 349 -3.10 10.01 3.88
N GLU A 350 -3.91 8.96 4.09
CA GLU A 350 -5.19 9.04 4.76
C GLU A 350 -5.10 8.41 6.16
N GLU A 351 -6.05 8.73 7.03
CA GLU A 351 -6.11 8.20 8.40
C GLU A 351 -6.15 6.67 8.45
N ASN A 352 -6.80 6.05 7.48
CA ASN A 352 -6.91 4.60 7.34
C ASN A 352 -5.62 3.91 6.84
N GLY A 353 -4.56 4.68 6.57
CA GLY A 353 -3.26 4.19 6.09
C GLY A 353 -3.17 4.00 4.58
N SER A 354 -4.23 4.30 3.82
CA SER A 354 -4.12 4.36 2.36
C SER A 354 -3.26 5.54 1.94
N TYR A 355 -2.63 5.42 0.78
CA TYR A 355 -1.76 6.48 0.25
C TYR A 355 -1.87 6.55 -1.27
N SER A 356 -1.59 7.71 -1.83
CA SER A 356 -1.64 7.94 -3.27
C SER A 356 -0.62 8.99 -3.73
N PRO A 357 -0.10 8.88 -4.97
CA PRO A 357 -0.27 7.75 -5.89
C PRO A 357 0.58 6.54 -5.49
N LEU A 358 0.09 5.32 -5.74
CA LEU A 358 0.78 4.07 -5.35
C LEU A 358 2.12 3.88 -6.07
N GLN A 359 2.19 4.28 -7.35
CA GLN A 359 3.32 4.00 -8.23
C GLN A 359 4.58 4.82 -7.92
N VAL A 360 4.49 5.84 -7.07
CA VAL A 360 5.63 6.72 -6.78
C VAL A 360 6.56 6.17 -5.71
N LEU A 361 6.10 5.19 -4.92
CA LEU A 361 6.90 4.59 -3.86
C LEU A 361 7.49 3.26 -4.31
N LEU A 362 8.81 3.18 -4.25
CA LEU A 362 9.57 1.95 -4.46
C LEU A 362 10.00 1.38 -3.12
N TRP A 363 9.59 0.14 -2.87
CA TRP A 363 9.89 -0.59 -1.66
C TRP A 363 11.05 -1.57 -1.87
N ARG A 364 11.92 -1.69 -0.86
CA ARG A 364 12.97 -2.72 -0.79
C ARG A 364 13.03 -3.30 0.61
N GLY A 365 13.74 -4.42 0.76
CA GLY A 365 13.92 -5.08 2.06
C GLY A 365 12.71 -5.93 2.46
N ALA A 366 12.28 -5.85 3.71
CA ALA A 366 11.21 -6.68 4.25
C ALA A 366 9.88 -6.41 3.51
N TRP A 367 9.50 -5.15 3.32
CA TRP A 367 8.24 -4.80 2.64
C TRP A 367 8.15 -5.30 1.20
N ALA A 368 9.24 -5.28 0.44
CA ALA A 368 9.24 -5.84 -0.91
C ALA A 368 8.89 -7.35 -0.95
N LYS A 369 9.01 -8.05 0.19
CA LYS A 369 8.68 -9.47 0.33
C LYS A 369 7.34 -9.71 1.01
N THR A 370 6.90 -8.79 1.88
CA THR A 370 5.69 -8.96 2.70
C THR A 370 4.48 -8.21 2.16
N GLU A 371 4.67 -7.14 1.38
CA GLU A 371 3.58 -6.42 0.72
C GLU A 371 3.10 -7.16 -0.53
N THR A 372 2.56 -8.34 -0.30
CA THR A 372 2.00 -9.25 -1.32
C THR A 372 0.54 -9.54 -0.99
N VAL A 373 -0.24 -9.95 -1.97
CA VAL A 373 -1.70 -10.06 -1.84
C VAL A 373 -2.13 -11.02 -0.72
N ALA A 374 -1.34 -12.05 -0.42
CA ALA A 374 -1.63 -12.96 0.69
C ALA A 374 -1.57 -12.29 2.09
N ASN A 375 -0.89 -11.17 2.20
CA ASN A 375 -0.76 -10.40 3.44
C ASN A 375 -1.61 -9.13 3.47
N TYR A 376 -2.34 -8.82 2.41
CA TYR A 376 -3.16 -7.62 2.36
C TYR A 376 -4.28 -7.67 3.39
N ILE A 377 -4.43 -6.56 4.11
CA ILE A 377 -5.46 -6.31 5.11
C ILE A 377 -6.32 -5.13 4.63
N PRO A 378 -7.65 -5.20 4.78
CA PRO A 378 -8.50 -4.08 4.44
C PRO A 378 -8.11 -2.79 5.16
N ASN A 379 -8.15 -1.65 4.47
CA ASN A 379 -7.87 -0.34 5.05
C ASN A 379 -8.92 0.10 6.09
N ASP A 380 -10.03 -0.61 6.23
CA ASP A 380 -11.01 -0.46 7.29
C ASP A 380 -10.85 -1.51 8.42
N TYR A 381 -9.81 -2.34 8.37
CA TYR A 381 -9.44 -3.23 9.49
C TYR A 381 -8.98 -2.42 10.69
N THR A 382 -9.56 -2.71 11.85
CA THR A 382 -9.14 -2.13 13.14
C THR A 382 -8.39 -3.20 13.94
N PRO A 383 -7.08 -3.04 14.13
CA PRO A 383 -6.33 -4.00 14.94
C PRO A 383 -6.76 -3.91 16.39
N PRO A 384 -6.74 -5.02 17.15
CA PRO A 384 -6.91 -4.98 18.59
C PRO A 384 -5.79 -4.15 19.23
N PRO A 385 -6.02 -3.55 20.42
CA PRO A 385 -4.98 -2.86 21.16
C PRO A 385 -3.76 -3.75 21.35
N LEU A 386 -2.58 -3.17 21.23
CA LEU A 386 -1.35 -3.88 21.60
C LEU A 386 -1.34 -4.14 23.11
N PRO A 387 -0.87 -5.29 23.55
CA PRO A 387 -0.82 -5.66 24.97
C PRO A 387 0.10 -4.76 25.78
#